data_0f11faf407fada5022c32b460b704d93
#
_entry.id   0f11faf407fada5022c32b460b704d93
#
_cell.length_a   1.000
_cell.length_b   1.000
_cell.length_c   1.000
_cell.angle_alpha   90.00
_cell.angle_beta   90.00
_cell.angle_gamma   90.00
#
_symmetry.space_group_name_H-M   'P 1'
#
loop_
_entity.id
_entity.type
_entity.pdbx_description
1 polymer ?
#
loop_
_entity_poly.entity_id
_entity_poly.type
_entity_poly.pdbx_seq_one_letter_code
_entity_poly.pdbx_strand_id
1 'polypeptide(L)'
;VTEWDHLIFRRAHQNAMGLIESGDDPLRLVCERARLRGIRLYPCLLVQNPGPESATVRCSDFRHKNPHLEIRARANHADLLWMDGLDFVHEEVRQERFAVIEETLSTYDVAGFELQLNVQPRFFHPDEVGSGRGVMTDFVGQIHEAVRRSGEDRELAVRVPLDLEMGYEIGLDVTEWIRQGIVDVVLPETFGGPHRLDPNLDFRPLLELTQDTDCSVIPALHSSVGSDRVGEGPISMMRAQACNYWDQGVDGLYLAQWFHHWPYEAGFYERLRELPFPDIMATRDKYYYIPTDSSFAAPAGAEAQLPVPLETDTPAQVSLVISDDLHAAHEEGRVHEVLLRIGLAQNTELDDVLFRLNECELPLDTCRRINQMYRMQAPRHRGGPTYWYVFRLGADAWPQR
;
A
#
# COMPACT_ATOMS: atom_id res chain seq x y z
N VAL A 1 20.50 18.02 4.61
CA VAL A 1 20.56 17.20 5.84
C VAL A 1 20.82 18.14 6.98
N THR A 2 19.87 18.20 7.93
CA THR A 2 19.97 19.05 9.10
C THR A 2 21.10 18.60 10.01
N GLU A 3 21.59 19.47 10.89
CA GLU A 3 22.65 19.17 11.90
C GLU A 3 22.30 18.02 12.86
N TRP A 4 21.07 17.48 12.77
CA TRP A 4 20.54 16.44 13.64
C TRP A 4 20.62 15.06 13.00
N ASP A 5 21.81 14.51 13.03
CA ASP A 5 22.05 13.14 12.59
C ASP A 5 21.39 12.12 13.53
N HIS A 6 20.25 11.61 13.17
CA HIS A 6 19.75 10.39 13.79
C HIS A 6 20.63 9.21 13.36
N LEU A 7 21.04 8.35 14.29
CA LEU A 7 21.97 7.24 14.04
C LEU A 7 21.61 6.38 12.81
N ILE A 8 20.32 6.21 12.52
CA ILE A 8 19.83 5.42 11.37
C ILE A 8 20.12 6.14 10.04
N PHE A 9 19.96 7.48 9.99
CA PHE A 9 20.16 8.26 8.76
C PHE A 9 21.59 8.74 8.58
N ARG A 10 22.35 8.80 9.65
CA ARG A 10 23.74 9.25 9.63
C ARG A 10 24.61 8.45 8.66
N ARG A 11 24.51 7.12 8.71
CA ARG A 11 25.28 6.25 7.81
C ARG A 11 24.87 6.44 6.36
N ALA A 12 23.55 6.52 6.08
CA ALA A 12 23.04 6.76 4.74
C ALA A 12 23.54 8.12 4.21
N HIS A 13 23.48 9.16 5.04
CA HIS A 13 24.01 10.49 4.70
C HIS A 13 25.52 10.46 4.45
N GLN A 14 26.29 9.87 5.36
CA GLN A 14 27.75 9.77 5.19
C GLN A 14 28.14 8.99 3.93
N ASN A 15 27.41 7.94 3.60
CA ASN A 15 27.64 7.19 2.37
C ASN A 15 27.31 8.02 1.12
N ALA A 16 26.20 8.75 1.13
CA ALA A 16 25.83 9.64 0.03
C ALA A 16 26.86 10.76 -0.17
N MET A 17 27.28 11.42 0.94
CA MET A 17 28.32 12.44 0.89
C MET A 17 29.65 11.88 0.41
N GLY A 18 30.06 10.70 0.89
CA GLY A 18 31.29 10.05 0.45
C GLY A 18 31.29 9.73 -1.06
N LEU A 19 30.14 9.32 -1.61
CA LEU A 19 29.99 9.14 -3.06
C LEU A 19 30.12 10.48 -3.82
N ILE A 20 29.45 11.52 -3.35
CA ILE A 20 29.53 12.84 -3.96
C ILE A 20 30.97 13.40 -3.92
N GLU A 21 31.65 13.27 -2.78
CA GLU A 21 33.05 13.69 -2.61
C GLU A 21 34.01 12.91 -3.50
N SER A 22 33.73 11.64 -3.80
CA SER A 22 34.50 10.83 -4.75
C SER A 22 34.20 11.16 -6.22
N GLY A 23 33.26 12.07 -6.49
CA GLY A 23 32.82 12.46 -7.83
C GLY A 23 31.71 11.60 -8.41
N ASP A 24 31.16 10.71 -7.58
CA ASP A 24 30.02 9.88 -7.95
C ASP A 24 28.70 10.51 -7.49
N ASP A 25 27.65 10.30 -8.28
CA ASP A 25 26.30 10.70 -7.94
C ASP A 25 25.44 9.45 -7.75
N PRO A 26 24.86 9.23 -6.55
CA PRO A 26 24.09 8.02 -6.28
C PRO A 26 22.95 7.77 -7.27
N LEU A 27 22.21 8.82 -7.66
CA LEU A 27 21.10 8.65 -8.60
C LEU A 27 21.61 8.36 -10.01
N ARG A 28 22.69 9.00 -10.44
CA ARG A 28 23.33 8.73 -11.74
C ARG A 28 23.79 7.28 -11.85
N LEU A 29 24.44 6.76 -10.80
CA LEU A 29 24.87 5.36 -10.76
C LEU A 29 23.70 4.39 -10.86
N VAL A 30 22.57 4.70 -10.22
CA VAL A 30 21.35 3.87 -10.32
C VAL A 30 20.76 3.97 -11.73
N CYS A 31 20.69 5.16 -12.34
CA CYS A 31 20.22 5.35 -13.72
C CYS A 31 21.04 4.54 -14.72
N GLU A 32 22.38 4.64 -14.63
CA GLU A 32 23.28 3.88 -15.50
C GLU A 32 23.09 2.37 -15.34
N ARG A 33 22.95 1.90 -14.11
CA ARG A 33 22.74 0.48 -13.83
C ARG A 33 21.39 -0.03 -14.32
N ALA A 34 20.33 0.75 -14.13
CA ALA A 34 18.99 0.45 -14.62
C ALA A 34 18.99 0.34 -16.15
N ARG A 35 19.59 1.33 -16.84
CA ARG A 35 19.72 1.33 -18.29
C ARG A 35 20.46 0.09 -18.81
N LEU A 36 21.59 -0.29 -18.20
CA LEU A 36 22.36 -1.48 -18.57
C LEU A 36 21.58 -2.78 -18.39
N ARG A 37 20.55 -2.78 -17.57
CA ARG A 37 19.69 -3.95 -17.27
C ARG A 37 18.34 -3.90 -17.98
N GLY A 38 18.07 -2.86 -18.76
CA GLY A 38 16.78 -2.67 -19.41
C GLY A 38 15.63 -2.40 -18.43
N ILE A 39 15.95 -1.81 -17.27
CA ILE A 39 14.97 -1.47 -16.23
C ILE A 39 14.58 -0.01 -16.40
N ARG A 40 13.29 0.27 -16.51
CA ARG A 40 12.74 1.63 -16.50
C ARG A 40 12.83 2.19 -15.07
N LEU A 41 13.49 3.33 -14.89
CA LEU A 41 13.68 3.95 -13.59
C LEU A 41 12.79 5.18 -13.45
N TYR A 42 12.03 5.25 -12.36
CA TYR A 42 11.21 6.38 -11.97
C TYR A 42 11.69 6.89 -10.60
N PRO A 43 12.37 8.03 -10.54
CA PRO A 43 12.61 8.70 -9.25
C PRO A 43 11.27 9.03 -8.58
N CYS A 44 11.19 8.80 -7.27
CA CYS A 44 9.98 9.05 -6.50
C CYS A 44 10.19 10.23 -5.54
N LEU A 45 9.30 11.22 -5.60
CA LEU A 45 9.24 12.30 -4.63
C LEU A 45 8.13 12.04 -3.62
N LEU A 46 8.50 11.95 -2.34
CA LEU A 46 7.54 12.05 -1.25
C LEU A 46 7.08 13.51 -1.16
N VAL A 47 5.91 13.80 -1.73
CA VAL A 47 5.43 15.17 -1.93
C VAL A 47 5.15 15.87 -0.60
N GLN A 48 4.57 15.15 0.37
CA GLN A 48 4.32 15.65 1.71
C GLN A 48 5.10 14.82 2.73
N ASN A 49 5.67 15.46 3.71
CA ASN A 49 6.40 14.78 4.79
C ASN A 49 6.20 15.55 6.11
N PRO A 50 5.00 15.53 6.68
CA PRO A 50 4.74 16.09 7.99
C PRO A 50 5.49 15.30 9.07
N GLY A 51 5.71 15.91 10.21
CA GLY A 51 6.32 15.27 11.36
C GLY A 51 6.54 16.30 12.47
N PRO A 52 6.51 15.92 13.74
CA PRO A 52 6.65 16.86 14.84
C PRO A 52 7.99 17.59 14.74
N GLU A 53 8.04 18.83 15.28
CA GLU A 53 9.26 19.65 15.28
C GLU A 53 10.47 18.92 15.88
N SER A 54 10.22 18.01 16.82
CA SER A 54 11.25 17.14 17.41
C SER A 54 11.80 16.10 16.44
N ALA A 55 11.12 15.82 15.32
CA ALA A 55 11.55 14.91 14.27
C ALA A 55 12.24 15.63 13.10
N THR A 56 13.01 16.66 13.39
CA THR A 56 13.73 17.52 12.43
C THR A 56 14.56 16.78 11.40
N VAL A 57 14.94 15.54 11.67
CA VAL A 57 15.72 14.66 10.79
C VAL A 57 15.06 14.42 9.43
N ARG A 58 13.72 14.52 9.34
CA ARG A 58 12.97 14.34 8.11
C ARG A 58 12.39 15.63 7.55
N CYS A 59 12.67 16.77 8.18
CA CYS A 59 12.20 18.06 7.74
C CYS A 59 13.18 18.66 6.72
N SER A 60 12.69 19.16 5.59
CA SER A 60 13.52 19.91 4.67
C SER A 60 13.93 21.25 5.28
N ASP A 61 15.10 21.76 4.88
CA ASP A 61 15.56 23.09 5.28
C ASP A 61 14.55 24.19 4.88
N PHE A 62 13.91 24.01 3.74
CA PHE A 62 12.84 24.90 3.27
C PHE A 62 11.69 24.98 4.26
N ARG A 63 11.15 23.83 4.69
CA ARG A 63 10.06 23.79 5.68
C ARG A 63 10.51 24.39 7.01
N HIS A 64 11.70 24.02 7.50
CA HIS A 64 12.24 24.50 8.77
C HIS A 64 12.40 26.02 8.80
N LYS A 65 12.82 26.62 7.68
CA LYS A 65 12.97 28.08 7.56
C LYS A 65 11.67 28.83 7.32
N ASN A 66 10.62 28.13 6.91
CA ASN A 66 9.33 28.71 6.50
C ASN A 66 8.14 28.10 7.25
N PRO A 67 8.08 28.13 8.60
CA PRO A 67 7.00 27.50 9.37
C PRO A 67 5.64 28.18 9.11
N HIS A 68 5.63 29.38 8.56
CA HIS A 68 4.41 30.09 8.16
C HIS A 68 3.73 29.48 6.92
N LEU A 69 4.40 28.61 6.19
CA LEU A 69 3.86 27.86 5.04
C LEU A 69 3.28 26.50 5.45
N GLU A 70 3.30 26.13 6.72
CA GLU A 70 2.65 24.92 7.21
C GLU A 70 1.14 25.12 7.31
N ILE A 71 0.38 24.05 7.08
CA ILE A 71 -1.09 24.05 7.19
C ILE A 71 -1.54 24.57 8.56
N ARG A 72 -0.87 24.11 9.63
CA ARG A 72 -1.18 24.52 11.02
C ARG A 72 -0.93 26.01 11.32
N ALA A 73 -0.12 26.69 10.51
CA ALA A 73 0.20 28.10 10.75
C ALA A 73 -1.05 29.00 10.71
N ARG A 74 -2.12 28.54 10.04
CA ARG A 74 -3.38 29.27 9.88
C ARG A 74 -4.53 28.74 10.75
N ALA A 75 -4.32 27.68 11.53
CA ALA A 75 -5.41 26.96 12.16
C ALA A 75 -5.19 26.66 13.65
N ASN A 76 -6.29 26.71 14.41
CA ASN A 76 -6.38 26.23 15.79
C ASN A 76 -6.78 24.72 15.87
N HIS A 77 -6.53 23.96 14.82
CA HIS A 77 -6.91 22.55 14.71
C HIS A 77 -5.76 21.60 15.11
N ALA A 78 -5.22 21.80 16.32
CA ALA A 78 -4.12 20.99 16.85
C ALA A 78 -4.44 19.48 16.93
N ASP A 79 -5.72 19.11 16.87
CA ASP A 79 -6.20 17.73 17.02
C ASP A 79 -6.22 16.94 15.70
N LEU A 80 -6.01 17.61 14.56
CA LEU A 80 -6.00 16.93 13.28
C LEU A 80 -4.63 16.40 12.93
N LEU A 81 -4.60 15.18 12.40
CA LEU A 81 -3.36 14.54 11.95
C LEU A 81 -2.75 15.30 10.76
N TRP A 82 -1.41 15.37 10.75
CA TRP A 82 -0.59 15.89 9.64
C TRP A 82 -0.75 17.37 9.31
N MET A 83 -1.25 18.18 10.25
CA MET A 83 -1.38 19.63 10.09
C MET A 83 -0.04 20.38 10.04
N ASP A 84 1.04 19.71 10.39
CA ASP A 84 2.42 20.17 10.28
C ASP A 84 3.04 19.94 8.89
N GLY A 85 2.26 19.48 7.92
CA GLY A 85 2.66 19.44 6.50
C GLY A 85 2.69 20.85 5.88
N LEU A 86 3.38 20.97 4.73
CA LEU A 86 3.37 22.19 3.93
C LEU A 86 2.02 22.39 3.25
N ASP A 87 1.55 23.63 3.22
CA ASP A 87 0.27 23.99 2.61
C ASP A 87 0.46 24.33 1.13
N PHE A 88 -0.12 23.51 0.27
CA PHE A 88 -0.01 23.64 -1.17
C PHE A 88 -0.82 24.79 -1.78
N VAL A 89 -1.59 25.52 -0.98
CA VAL A 89 -2.17 26.79 -1.43
C VAL A 89 -1.08 27.82 -1.74
N HIS A 90 0.07 27.73 -1.07
CA HIS A 90 1.21 28.61 -1.28
C HIS A 90 1.98 28.23 -2.54
N GLU A 91 2.19 29.21 -3.41
CA GLU A 91 2.95 29.00 -4.65
C GLU A 91 4.40 28.61 -4.36
N GLU A 92 5.01 29.17 -3.34
CA GLU A 92 6.39 28.88 -2.91
C GLU A 92 6.59 27.42 -2.56
N VAL A 93 5.58 26.77 -1.98
CA VAL A 93 5.61 25.33 -1.68
C VAL A 93 5.62 24.51 -2.97
N ARG A 94 4.74 24.85 -3.91
CA ARG A 94 4.68 24.16 -5.21
C ARG A 94 5.94 24.38 -6.04
N GLN A 95 6.48 25.60 -6.03
CA GLN A 95 7.73 25.93 -6.73
C GLN A 95 8.93 25.16 -6.19
N GLU A 96 9.04 25.02 -4.86
CA GLU A 96 10.12 24.23 -4.23
C GLU A 96 10.04 22.76 -4.63
N ARG A 97 8.85 22.17 -4.63
CA ARG A 97 8.66 20.79 -5.08
C ARG A 97 8.93 20.63 -6.57
N PHE A 98 8.44 21.56 -7.37
CA PHE A 98 8.64 21.54 -8.82
C PHE A 98 10.11 21.66 -9.20
N ALA A 99 10.88 22.50 -8.51
CA ALA A 99 12.31 22.67 -8.77
C ALA A 99 13.10 21.34 -8.59
N VAL A 100 12.78 20.54 -7.58
CA VAL A 100 13.39 19.22 -7.36
C VAL A 100 13.06 18.27 -8.52
N ILE A 101 11.81 18.29 -8.99
CA ILE A 101 11.35 17.46 -10.11
C ILE A 101 12.07 17.88 -11.40
N GLU A 102 12.08 19.17 -11.70
CA GLU A 102 12.69 19.71 -12.91
C GLU A 102 14.20 19.47 -12.97
N GLU A 103 14.91 19.67 -11.84
CA GLU A 103 16.33 19.33 -11.71
C GLU A 103 16.57 17.84 -12.02
N THR A 104 15.72 16.96 -11.45
CA THR A 104 15.85 15.51 -11.65
C THR A 104 15.64 15.15 -13.14
N LEU A 105 14.57 15.66 -13.74
CA LEU A 105 14.23 15.39 -15.14
C LEU A 105 15.27 15.91 -16.15
N SER A 106 15.92 17.04 -15.81
CA SER A 106 16.94 17.64 -16.68
C SER A 106 18.32 17.02 -16.51
N THR A 107 18.61 16.46 -15.34
CA THR A 107 19.96 15.96 -14.98
C THR A 107 20.12 14.47 -15.27
N TYR A 108 19.05 13.68 -15.15
CA TYR A 108 19.14 12.23 -15.16
C TYR A 108 18.37 11.60 -16.32
N ASP A 109 18.92 10.48 -16.82
CA ASP A 109 18.27 9.65 -17.83
C ASP A 109 17.29 8.68 -17.12
N VAL A 110 16.05 9.15 -16.98
CA VAL A 110 14.96 8.45 -16.29
C VAL A 110 13.84 8.11 -17.25
N ALA A 111 13.05 7.07 -16.96
CA ALA A 111 11.91 6.66 -17.78
C ALA A 111 10.62 7.42 -17.44
N GLY A 112 10.61 8.13 -16.32
CA GLY A 112 9.47 8.90 -15.84
C GLY A 112 9.74 9.45 -14.46
N PHE A 113 8.68 9.89 -13.79
CA PHE A 113 8.75 10.39 -12.42
C PHE A 113 7.55 9.91 -11.61
N GLU A 114 7.72 9.64 -10.32
CA GLU A 114 6.66 9.21 -9.42
C GLU A 114 6.40 10.27 -8.35
N LEU A 115 5.13 10.63 -8.16
CA LEU A 115 4.66 11.45 -7.05
C LEU A 115 4.02 10.56 -5.98
N GLN A 116 4.64 10.45 -4.81
CA GLN A 116 4.02 9.79 -3.66
C GLN A 116 3.11 10.79 -2.93
N LEU A 117 1.80 10.67 -3.15
CA LEU A 117 0.78 11.57 -2.62
C LEU A 117 -0.04 10.93 -1.48
N ASN A 118 0.23 9.66 -1.13
CA ASN A 118 -0.57 8.93 -0.15
C ASN A 118 0.12 8.71 1.21
N VAL A 119 1.36 9.13 1.41
CA VAL A 119 2.00 9.08 2.72
C VAL A 119 1.70 10.35 3.49
N GLN A 120 0.96 10.21 4.60
CA GLN A 120 0.51 11.34 5.43
C GLN A 120 -0.18 12.43 4.59
N PRO A 121 -1.22 12.09 3.85
CA PRO A 121 -1.71 12.86 2.72
C PRO A 121 -2.62 14.01 3.18
N ARG A 122 -2.03 15.12 3.62
CA ARG A 122 -2.73 16.39 3.86
C ARG A 122 -1.98 17.50 3.17
N PHE A 123 -2.64 18.16 2.21
CA PHE A 123 -2.03 19.15 1.33
C PHE A 123 -2.58 20.56 1.54
N PHE A 124 -3.78 20.65 2.13
CA PHE A 124 -4.50 21.90 2.31
C PHE A 124 -5.09 21.96 3.71
N HIS A 125 -5.37 23.19 4.15
CA HIS A 125 -6.23 23.40 5.31
C HIS A 125 -7.62 22.80 5.05
N PRO A 126 -8.26 22.14 6.04
CA PRO A 126 -9.57 21.48 5.84
C PRO A 126 -10.64 22.37 5.19
N ASP A 127 -10.68 23.67 5.57
CA ASP A 127 -11.65 24.63 5.04
C ASP A 127 -11.35 25.05 3.58
N GLU A 128 -10.16 24.73 3.06
CA GLU A 128 -9.70 25.17 1.73
C GLU A 128 -9.53 24.00 0.74
N VAL A 129 -9.81 22.78 1.14
CA VAL A 129 -9.71 21.60 0.25
C VAL A 129 -10.51 21.82 -1.04
N GLY A 130 -11.69 22.44 -0.96
CA GLY A 130 -12.54 22.69 -2.12
C GLY A 130 -11.85 23.50 -3.21
N SER A 131 -11.16 24.58 -2.86
CA SER A 131 -10.36 25.38 -3.80
C SER A 131 -9.01 24.73 -4.09
N GLY A 132 -8.47 23.99 -3.15
CA GLY A 132 -7.19 23.30 -3.24
C GLY A 132 -7.15 22.22 -4.33
N ARG A 133 -8.30 21.58 -4.64
CA ARG A 133 -8.36 20.56 -5.72
C ARG A 133 -7.90 21.11 -7.06
N GLY A 134 -8.41 22.29 -7.43
CA GLY A 134 -7.97 22.95 -8.67
C GLY A 134 -6.47 23.28 -8.65
N VAL A 135 -5.98 23.79 -7.52
CA VAL A 135 -4.55 24.08 -7.34
C VAL A 135 -3.70 22.83 -7.49
N MET A 136 -4.12 21.70 -6.92
CA MET A 136 -3.39 20.44 -7.05
C MET A 136 -3.47 19.87 -8.48
N THR A 137 -4.61 19.96 -9.14
CA THR A 137 -4.77 19.55 -10.54
C THR A 137 -3.86 20.35 -11.47
N ASP A 138 -3.81 21.67 -11.30
CA ASP A 138 -2.90 22.55 -12.07
C ASP A 138 -1.42 22.18 -11.80
N PHE A 139 -1.09 21.88 -10.54
CA PHE A 139 0.27 21.47 -10.18
C PHE A 139 0.67 20.13 -10.79
N VAL A 140 -0.19 19.13 -10.75
CA VAL A 140 0.04 17.83 -11.41
C VAL A 140 0.16 18.01 -12.91
N GLY A 141 -0.69 18.83 -13.52
CA GLY A 141 -0.62 19.17 -14.95
C GLY A 141 0.71 19.80 -15.36
N GLN A 142 1.21 20.77 -14.56
CA GLN A 142 2.52 21.38 -14.78
C GLN A 142 3.66 20.36 -14.71
N ILE A 143 3.59 19.41 -13.77
CA ILE A 143 4.57 18.34 -13.62
C ILE A 143 4.51 17.40 -14.84
N HIS A 144 3.32 16.99 -15.27
CA HIS A 144 3.13 16.15 -16.44
C HIS A 144 3.73 16.80 -17.69
N GLU A 145 3.47 18.08 -17.91
CA GLU A 145 4.08 18.83 -19.02
C GLU A 145 5.62 18.87 -18.92
N ALA A 146 6.18 19.01 -17.72
CA ALA A 146 7.64 18.96 -17.53
C ALA A 146 8.21 17.58 -17.83
N VAL A 147 7.53 16.51 -17.41
CA VAL A 147 7.89 15.11 -17.71
C VAL A 147 7.90 14.91 -19.23
N ARG A 148 6.84 15.29 -19.94
CA ARG A 148 6.73 15.16 -21.39
C ARG A 148 7.75 16.01 -22.16
N ARG A 149 8.03 17.23 -21.72
CA ARG A 149 9.10 18.07 -22.32
C ARG A 149 10.49 17.49 -22.15
N SER A 150 10.72 16.73 -21.08
CA SER A 150 12.02 16.09 -20.82
C SER A 150 12.25 14.82 -21.67
N GLY A 151 11.17 14.24 -22.23
CA GLY A 151 11.21 13.09 -23.14
C GLY A 151 9.79 12.60 -23.45
N GLU A 152 9.48 12.39 -24.73
CA GLU A 152 8.14 12.03 -25.21
C GLU A 152 7.61 10.71 -24.60
N ASP A 153 8.51 9.74 -24.35
CA ASP A 153 8.18 8.43 -23.79
C ASP A 153 8.24 8.39 -22.25
N ARG A 154 8.52 9.52 -21.60
CA ARG A 154 8.56 9.59 -20.14
C ARG A 154 7.16 9.69 -19.57
N GLU A 155 6.93 8.99 -18.46
CA GLU A 155 5.61 8.87 -17.84
C GLU A 155 5.57 9.54 -16.46
N LEU A 156 4.42 10.09 -16.11
CA LEU A 156 4.11 10.54 -14.75
C LEU A 156 3.28 9.49 -14.03
N ALA A 157 3.86 8.90 -12.99
CA ALA A 157 3.19 8.00 -12.07
C ALA A 157 2.74 8.74 -10.81
N VAL A 158 1.54 8.46 -10.32
CA VAL A 158 1.01 9.04 -9.09
C VAL A 158 0.57 7.95 -8.11
N ARG A 159 1.11 7.99 -6.90
CA ARG A 159 0.68 7.10 -5.83
C ARG A 159 -0.36 7.78 -4.97
N VAL A 160 -1.56 7.21 -4.93
CA VAL A 160 -2.76 7.85 -4.40
C VAL A 160 -3.58 6.88 -3.54
N PRO A 161 -4.49 7.39 -2.69
CA PRO A 161 -5.47 6.54 -2.04
C PRO A 161 -6.28 5.73 -3.06
N LEU A 162 -6.51 4.44 -2.77
CA LEU A 162 -7.41 3.59 -3.56
C LEU A 162 -8.84 4.13 -3.53
N ASP A 163 -9.28 4.61 -2.38
CA ASP A 163 -10.59 5.26 -2.22
C ASP A 163 -10.53 6.66 -2.84
N LEU A 164 -11.18 6.79 -4.02
CA LEU A 164 -11.21 8.03 -4.80
C LEU A 164 -11.97 9.16 -4.08
N GLU A 165 -13.02 8.84 -3.31
CA GLU A 165 -13.77 9.82 -2.55
C GLU A 165 -12.91 10.40 -1.42
N MET A 166 -12.21 9.52 -0.69
CA MET A 166 -11.25 9.93 0.33
C MET A 166 -10.10 10.77 -0.28
N GLY A 167 -9.60 10.39 -1.45
CA GLY A 167 -8.64 11.19 -2.21
C GLY A 167 -9.19 12.59 -2.51
N TYR A 168 -10.40 12.65 -3.00
CA TYR A 168 -11.09 13.90 -3.32
C TYR A 168 -11.31 14.80 -2.09
N GLU A 169 -11.63 14.22 -0.93
CA GLU A 169 -11.80 14.93 0.34
C GLU A 169 -10.50 15.55 0.90
N ILE A 170 -9.34 15.08 0.45
CA ILE A 170 -8.04 15.65 0.83
C ILE A 170 -7.40 16.53 -0.25
N GLY A 171 -8.11 16.74 -1.38
CA GLY A 171 -7.68 17.63 -2.45
C GLY A 171 -7.05 16.95 -3.66
N LEU A 172 -7.15 15.62 -3.77
CA LEU A 172 -6.62 14.82 -4.90
C LEU A 172 -7.77 14.41 -5.82
N ASP A 173 -7.99 15.11 -6.91
CA ASP A 173 -9.01 14.79 -7.91
C ASP A 173 -8.43 13.86 -9.00
N VAL A 174 -8.17 12.62 -8.61
CA VAL A 174 -7.57 11.61 -9.48
C VAL A 174 -8.46 11.32 -10.70
N THR A 175 -9.76 11.35 -10.53
CA THR A 175 -10.73 11.18 -11.62
C THR A 175 -10.54 12.26 -12.70
N GLU A 176 -10.39 13.50 -12.29
CA GLU A 176 -10.14 14.62 -13.21
C GLU A 176 -8.76 14.52 -13.88
N TRP A 177 -7.74 14.06 -13.13
CA TRP A 177 -6.40 13.89 -13.70
C TRP A 177 -6.37 12.83 -14.81
N ILE A 178 -7.05 11.70 -14.60
CA ILE A 178 -7.20 10.65 -15.63
C ILE A 178 -7.96 11.21 -16.83
N ARG A 179 -9.08 11.91 -16.60
CA ARG A 179 -9.91 12.50 -17.66
C ARG A 179 -9.16 13.53 -18.51
N GLN A 180 -8.27 14.30 -17.89
CA GLN A 180 -7.42 15.28 -18.59
C GLN A 180 -6.20 14.65 -19.27
N GLY A 181 -5.88 13.39 -18.98
CA GLY A 181 -4.69 12.72 -19.49
C GLY A 181 -3.38 13.32 -18.94
N ILE A 182 -3.42 13.83 -17.71
CA ILE A 182 -2.24 14.42 -17.03
C ILE A 182 -1.54 13.46 -16.08
N VAL A 183 -1.93 12.19 -16.07
CA VAL A 183 -1.27 11.09 -15.38
C VAL A 183 -1.22 9.86 -16.29
N ASP A 184 -0.10 9.17 -16.33
CA ASP A 184 0.12 8.00 -17.19
C ASP A 184 -0.02 6.70 -16.40
N VAL A 185 0.29 6.72 -15.10
CA VAL A 185 0.21 5.56 -14.23
C VAL A 185 -0.39 5.95 -12.89
N VAL A 186 -1.45 5.28 -12.48
CA VAL A 186 -2.01 5.38 -11.14
C VAL A 186 -1.57 4.18 -10.31
N LEU A 187 -0.99 4.45 -9.13
CA LEU A 187 -0.52 3.49 -8.16
C LEU A 187 -1.44 3.55 -6.93
N PRO A 188 -2.61 2.86 -6.94
CA PRO A 188 -3.51 2.91 -5.81
C PRO A 188 -2.96 2.12 -4.62
N GLU A 189 -3.08 2.71 -3.42
CA GLU A 189 -2.70 2.08 -2.15
C GLU A 189 -3.74 2.40 -1.06
N THR A 190 -3.71 1.66 0.05
CA THR A 190 -4.55 1.97 1.22
C THR A 190 -4.21 3.35 1.76
N PHE A 191 -5.22 4.08 2.26
CA PHE A 191 -5.07 5.47 2.72
C PHE A 191 -4.01 5.63 3.82
N GLY A 192 -3.24 6.70 3.72
CA GLY A 192 -2.21 7.07 4.71
C GLY A 192 -0.90 6.30 4.57
N GLY A 193 -0.79 5.49 3.54
CA GLY A 193 0.42 4.74 3.22
C GLY A 193 0.28 3.23 3.41
N PRO A 194 1.35 2.52 3.13
CA PRO A 194 1.36 1.06 3.08
C PRO A 194 1.40 0.47 4.49
N HIS A 195 0.33 -0.15 4.91
CA HIS A 195 0.32 -0.72 6.24
C HIS A 195 0.11 -2.23 6.28
N ARG A 196 -0.53 -2.83 5.28
CA ARG A 196 -0.82 -4.27 5.31
C ARG A 196 -1.13 -4.87 3.96
N LEU A 197 -0.86 -6.12 3.93
CA LEU A 197 -1.25 -7.06 2.92
C LEU A 197 -2.77 -7.27 2.99
N ASP A 198 -3.52 -6.91 1.95
CA ASP A 198 -4.96 -7.12 1.85
C ASP A 198 -5.35 -7.65 0.47
N PRO A 199 -5.74 -8.93 0.37
CA PRO A 199 -6.14 -9.53 -0.90
C PRO A 199 -7.56 -9.14 -1.35
N ASN A 200 -8.32 -8.38 -0.55
CA ASN A 200 -9.73 -8.10 -0.81
C ASN A 200 -9.98 -6.69 -1.36
N LEU A 201 -8.93 -5.94 -1.71
CA LEU A 201 -9.07 -4.60 -2.27
C LEU A 201 -9.77 -4.64 -3.63
N ASP A 202 -10.62 -3.65 -3.90
CA ASP A 202 -11.39 -3.52 -5.13
C ASP A 202 -10.83 -2.38 -6.02
N PHE A 203 -10.29 -2.73 -7.19
CA PHE A 203 -9.73 -1.78 -8.16
C PHE A 203 -10.67 -1.50 -9.32
N ARG A 204 -11.82 -2.17 -9.41
CA ARG A 204 -12.78 -2.01 -10.51
C ARG A 204 -13.20 -0.56 -10.76
N PRO A 205 -13.46 0.28 -9.73
CA PRO A 205 -13.79 1.69 -9.99
C PRO A 205 -12.70 2.46 -10.73
N LEU A 206 -11.41 2.18 -10.43
CA LEU A 206 -10.29 2.78 -11.15
C LEU A 206 -10.13 2.21 -12.56
N LEU A 207 -10.28 0.90 -12.72
CA LEU A 207 -10.17 0.22 -14.01
C LEU A 207 -11.27 0.67 -14.97
N GLU A 208 -12.49 0.93 -14.48
CA GLU A 208 -13.57 1.51 -15.26
C GLU A 208 -13.26 2.93 -15.75
N LEU A 209 -12.60 3.74 -14.90
CA LEU A 209 -12.18 5.11 -15.26
C LEU A 209 -11.06 5.14 -16.31
N THR A 210 -10.19 4.14 -16.31
CA THR A 210 -9.03 4.10 -17.21
C THR A 210 -9.27 3.31 -18.49
N GLN A 211 -10.38 2.60 -18.62
CA GLN A 211 -10.67 1.64 -19.70
C GLN A 211 -10.47 2.20 -21.11
N ASP A 212 -10.82 3.48 -21.36
CA ASP A 212 -10.73 4.13 -22.66
C ASP A 212 -9.58 5.20 -22.70
N THR A 213 -8.57 5.05 -21.85
CA THR A 213 -7.43 5.96 -21.73
C THR A 213 -6.12 5.21 -21.86
N ASP A 214 -5.01 5.95 -22.00
CA ASP A 214 -3.65 5.38 -21.97
C ASP A 214 -3.10 5.25 -20.55
N CYS A 215 -3.91 5.51 -19.52
CA CYS A 215 -3.50 5.47 -18.12
C CYS A 215 -3.56 4.05 -17.56
N SER A 216 -2.45 3.57 -17.02
CA SER A 216 -2.33 2.24 -16.40
C SER A 216 -2.66 2.26 -14.91
N VAL A 217 -3.26 1.17 -14.41
CA VAL A 217 -3.52 0.94 -12.97
C VAL A 217 -2.61 -0.14 -12.44
N ILE A 218 -1.66 0.25 -11.60
CA ILE A 218 -0.63 -0.65 -11.02
C ILE A 218 -0.72 -0.59 -9.49
N PRO A 219 -1.57 -1.42 -8.86
CA PRO A 219 -1.80 -1.35 -7.42
C PRO A 219 -0.59 -1.71 -6.59
N ALA A 220 -0.48 -1.05 -5.44
CA ALA A 220 0.55 -1.31 -4.47
C ALA A 220 0.29 -2.62 -3.70
N LEU A 221 1.26 -3.51 -3.76
CA LEU A 221 1.27 -4.77 -3.05
C LEU A 221 2.23 -4.65 -1.85
N HIS A 222 1.67 -4.79 -0.66
CA HIS A 222 2.44 -4.72 0.58
C HIS A 222 2.86 -6.09 1.06
N SER A 223 3.96 -6.16 1.81
CA SER A 223 4.48 -7.41 2.36
C SER A 223 4.11 -7.61 3.82
N SER A 224 3.68 -6.57 4.53
CA SER A 224 3.46 -6.64 5.97
C SER A 224 2.09 -7.22 6.32
N VAL A 225 2.08 -8.17 7.24
CA VAL A 225 0.86 -8.67 7.87
C VAL A 225 0.62 -7.89 9.15
N GLY A 226 -0.55 -7.26 9.27
CA GLY A 226 -0.99 -6.65 10.52
C GLY A 226 -1.25 -7.73 11.55
N SER A 227 -0.47 -7.73 12.60
CA SER A 227 -0.65 -8.57 13.80
C SER A 227 0.01 -7.84 14.96
N ASP A 228 -0.01 -8.42 16.15
CA ASP A 228 0.75 -7.93 17.32
C ASP A 228 2.23 -7.64 16.99
N ARG A 229 2.66 -8.04 15.82
CA ARG A 229 3.97 -7.73 15.23
C ARG A 229 3.78 -7.43 13.78
N VAL A 230 4.27 -6.29 13.38
CA VAL A 230 4.49 -6.01 11.97
C VAL A 230 5.55 -7.00 11.49
N GLY A 231 5.12 -7.97 10.73
CA GLY A 231 5.96 -9.02 10.16
C GLY A 231 5.70 -9.15 8.69
N GLU A 232 6.65 -9.74 8.00
CA GLU A 232 6.48 -10.07 6.60
C GLU A 232 5.51 -11.25 6.45
N GLY A 233 4.54 -11.13 5.57
CA GLY A 233 3.66 -12.23 5.20
C GLY A 233 4.40 -13.32 4.43
N PRO A 234 4.03 -14.59 4.60
CA PRO A 234 4.59 -15.67 3.79
C PRO A 234 4.19 -15.49 2.32
N ILE A 235 5.00 -16.03 1.41
CA ILE A 235 4.77 -15.91 -0.03
C ILE A 235 3.39 -16.44 -0.47
N SER A 236 2.83 -17.42 0.23
CA SER A 236 1.48 -17.93 -0.02
C SER A 236 0.38 -16.88 0.17
N MET A 237 0.53 -15.95 1.12
CA MET A 237 -0.39 -14.82 1.29
C MET A 237 -0.21 -13.78 0.18
N MET A 238 1.03 -13.52 -0.21
CA MET A 238 1.32 -12.58 -1.31
C MET A 238 0.84 -13.10 -2.66
N ARG A 239 0.94 -14.42 -2.89
CA ARG A 239 0.36 -15.07 -4.08
C ARG A 239 -1.17 -14.88 -4.13
N ALA A 240 -1.85 -15.08 -3.01
CA ALA A 240 -3.30 -14.87 -2.91
C ALA A 240 -3.68 -13.42 -3.26
N GLN A 241 -2.96 -12.45 -2.68
CA GLN A 241 -3.17 -11.04 -2.98
C GLN A 241 -2.90 -10.72 -4.45
N ALA A 242 -1.76 -11.14 -4.98
CA ALA A 242 -1.40 -10.90 -6.36
C ALA A 242 -2.41 -11.52 -7.34
N CYS A 243 -2.87 -12.76 -7.08
CA CYS A 243 -3.88 -13.42 -7.90
C CYS A 243 -5.21 -12.65 -7.91
N ASN A 244 -5.68 -12.19 -6.73
CA ASN A 244 -6.91 -11.39 -6.67
C ASN A 244 -6.78 -10.04 -7.40
N TYR A 245 -5.58 -9.45 -7.44
CA TYR A 245 -5.35 -8.21 -8.16
C TYR A 245 -5.31 -8.44 -9.67
N TRP A 246 -4.56 -9.45 -10.13
CA TRP A 246 -4.51 -9.84 -11.54
C TRP A 246 -5.88 -10.25 -12.10
N ASP A 247 -6.71 -10.94 -11.30
CA ASP A 247 -8.05 -11.37 -11.69
C ASP A 247 -9.00 -10.18 -11.98
N GLN A 248 -8.75 -9.02 -11.39
CA GLN A 248 -9.49 -7.79 -11.66
C GLN A 248 -9.06 -7.10 -12.96
N GLY A 249 -7.94 -7.49 -13.57
CA GLY A 249 -7.46 -6.92 -14.82
C GLY A 249 -6.51 -5.73 -14.66
N VAL A 250 -5.79 -5.62 -13.54
CA VAL A 250 -4.77 -4.59 -13.34
C VAL A 250 -3.60 -4.73 -14.31
N ASP A 251 -2.93 -3.63 -14.65
CA ASP A 251 -1.84 -3.60 -15.65
C ASP A 251 -0.49 -4.07 -15.10
N GLY A 252 -0.35 -4.14 -13.81
CA GLY A 252 0.89 -4.53 -13.16
C GLY A 252 0.76 -4.59 -11.64
N LEU A 253 1.88 -4.83 -10.96
CA LEU A 253 1.96 -4.81 -9.49
C LEU A 253 3.12 -3.94 -9.04
N TYR A 254 2.88 -3.10 -8.05
CA TYR A 254 3.89 -2.24 -7.42
C TYR A 254 4.28 -2.81 -6.06
N LEU A 255 5.54 -3.22 -5.87
CA LEU A 255 6.04 -3.69 -4.59
C LEU A 255 6.39 -2.51 -3.69
N ALA A 256 5.45 -2.12 -2.82
CA ALA A 256 5.58 -0.95 -1.98
C ALA A 256 6.33 -1.24 -0.67
N GLN A 257 7.26 -0.35 -0.31
CA GLN A 257 7.97 -0.31 0.99
C GLN A 257 8.63 -1.64 1.44
N TRP A 258 9.41 -2.23 0.58
CA TRP A 258 10.15 -3.46 0.84
C TRP A 258 11.55 -3.22 1.47
N PHE A 259 11.73 -2.13 2.21
CA PHE A 259 13.03 -1.67 2.73
C PHE A 259 13.64 -2.56 3.81
N HIS A 260 12.82 -3.25 4.61
CA HIS A 260 13.29 -4.06 5.74
C HIS A 260 13.80 -5.45 5.34
N HIS A 261 13.86 -5.73 4.04
CA HIS A 261 14.39 -6.99 3.51
C HIS A 261 15.88 -6.93 3.16
N TRP A 262 16.57 -5.85 3.52
CA TRP A 262 17.99 -5.73 3.24
C TRP A 262 18.86 -6.41 4.32
N PRO A 263 19.85 -7.24 3.98
CA PRO A 263 20.16 -7.69 2.62
C PRO A 263 19.06 -8.67 2.11
N TYR A 264 18.73 -8.56 0.83
CA TYR A 264 17.68 -9.38 0.25
C TYR A 264 18.07 -10.86 0.24
N GLU A 265 17.25 -11.67 0.89
CA GLU A 265 17.39 -13.13 0.94
C GLU A 265 16.78 -13.79 -0.30
N ALA A 266 17.02 -15.12 -0.46
CA ALA A 266 16.48 -15.89 -1.57
C ALA A 266 14.95 -15.78 -1.71
N GLY A 267 14.23 -15.74 -0.59
CA GLY A 267 12.77 -15.60 -0.56
C GLY A 267 12.26 -14.29 -1.17
N PHE A 268 13.02 -13.21 -1.12
CA PHE A 268 12.66 -11.96 -1.81
C PHE A 268 12.65 -12.13 -3.33
N TYR A 269 13.71 -12.77 -3.87
CA TYR A 269 13.83 -13.01 -5.31
C TYR A 269 12.81 -14.02 -5.83
N GLU A 270 12.35 -14.95 -4.99
CA GLU A 270 11.27 -15.88 -5.32
C GLU A 270 9.97 -15.10 -5.62
N ARG A 271 9.66 -14.08 -4.82
CA ARG A 271 8.50 -13.21 -5.04
C ARG A 271 8.56 -12.49 -6.38
N LEU A 272 9.71 -11.94 -6.73
CA LEU A 272 9.91 -11.28 -8.03
C LEU A 272 9.76 -12.24 -9.23
N ARG A 273 9.95 -13.54 -9.02
CA ARG A 273 9.80 -14.56 -10.06
C ARG A 273 8.39 -15.12 -10.17
N GLU A 274 7.56 -14.95 -9.16
CA GLU A 274 6.25 -15.55 -9.10
C GLU A 274 5.12 -14.52 -9.23
N LEU A 275 5.16 -13.45 -8.44
CA LEU A 275 4.04 -12.50 -8.34
C LEU A 275 3.67 -11.80 -9.66
N PRO A 276 4.62 -11.51 -10.59
CA PRO A 276 4.28 -10.96 -11.89
C PRO A 276 3.60 -11.94 -12.85
N PHE A 277 3.56 -13.24 -12.51
CA PHE A 277 3.16 -14.31 -13.45
C PHE A 277 2.02 -15.15 -12.88
N PRO A 278 0.76 -14.82 -13.18
CA PRO A 278 -0.41 -15.56 -12.69
C PRO A 278 -0.34 -17.06 -12.97
N ASP A 279 0.13 -17.45 -14.16
CA ASP A 279 0.26 -18.86 -14.56
C ASP A 279 1.23 -19.66 -13.66
N ILE A 280 2.30 -19.00 -13.19
CA ILE A 280 3.23 -19.63 -12.24
C ILE A 280 2.55 -19.82 -10.89
N MET A 281 1.80 -18.80 -10.44
CA MET A 281 1.09 -18.84 -9.16
C MET A 281 -0.09 -19.81 -9.16
N ALA A 282 -0.70 -20.08 -10.32
CA ALA A 282 -1.86 -20.98 -10.45
C ALA A 282 -1.64 -22.37 -9.86
N THR A 283 -0.38 -22.87 -9.86
CA THR A 283 -0.01 -24.18 -9.35
C THR A 283 0.62 -24.15 -7.95
N ARG A 284 0.62 -23.01 -7.29
CA ARG A 284 1.28 -22.83 -5.98
C ARG A 284 0.26 -22.71 -4.87
N ASP A 285 0.68 -23.07 -3.66
CA ASP A 285 -0.12 -22.86 -2.44
C ASP A 285 -0.41 -21.39 -2.23
N LYS A 286 -1.67 -21.08 -1.91
CA LYS A 286 -2.16 -19.76 -1.59
C LYS A 286 -2.85 -19.73 -0.25
N TYR A 287 -2.81 -18.59 0.40
CA TYR A 287 -3.42 -18.35 1.69
C TYR A 287 -4.25 -17.06 1.60
N TYR A 288 -5.51 -17.21 1.22
CA TYR A 288 -6.49 -16.13 1.23
C TYR A 288 -6.89 -15.80 2.66
N TYR A 289 -7.09 -14.54 2.96
CA TYR A 289 -7.39 -14.11 4.34
C TYR A 289 -8.07 -12.76 4.38
N ILE A 290 -8.71 -12.48 5.50
CA ILE A 290 -9.25 -11.17 5.82
C ILE A 290 -8.28 -10.56 6.85
N PRO A 291 -7.68 -9.40 6.58
CA PRO A 291 -6.79 -8.74 7.52
C PRO A 291 -7.56 -8.30 8.75
N THR A 292 -6.92 -8.43 9.91
CA THR A 292 -7.43 -7.85 11.15
C THR A 292 -6.93 -6.42 11.27
N ASP A 293 -7.72 -5.56 11.92
CA ASP A 293 -7.25 -4.22 12.23
C ASP A 293 -6.00 -4.32 13.12
N SER A 294 -4.91 -3.77 12.64
CA SER A 294 -3.73 -3.60 13.44
C SER A 294 -3.72 -2.18 13.98
N SER A 295 -3.28 -2.02 15.21
CA SER A 295 -3.22 -0.81 16.02
C SER A 295 -2.44 0.39 15.44
N PHE A 296 -1.99 0.35 14.21
CA PHE A 296 -1.63 1.54 13.46
C PHE A 296 -2.93 2.17 13.01
N ALA A 297 -3.23 3.35 13.55
CA ALA A 297 -4.43 4.10 13.31
C ALA A 297 -4.82 4.03 11.82
N ALA A 298 -5.76 3.14 11.52
CA ALA A 298 -6.49 3.25 10.28
C ALA A 298 -7.15 4.64 10.33
N PRO A 299 -6.97 5.48 9.30
CA PRO A 299 -7.72 6.71 9.23
C PRO A 299 -9.20 6.39 9.34
N ALA A 300 -9.96 7.27 9.93
CA ALA A 300 -11.41 7.15 10.01
C ALA A 300 -11.96 6.86 8.60
N GLY A 301 -12.63 5.73 8.44
CA GLY A 301 -13.21 5.31 7.16
C GLY A 301 -12.72 3.96 6.61
N ALA A 302 -11.53 3.48 6.96
CA ALA A 302 -11.09 2.15 6.57
C ALA A 302 -11.51 1.13 7.63
N GLU A 303 -12.77 0.75 7.65
CA GLU A 303 -13.27 -0.28 8.55
C GLU A 303 -12.77 -1.65 8.10
N ALA A 304 -11.87 -2.24 8.90
CA ALA A 304 -11.50 -3.64 8.71
C ALA A 304 -12.71 -4.53 9.04
N GLN A 305 -12.98 -5.57 8.24
CA GLN A 305 -14.04 -6.53 8.55
C GLN A 305 -13.79 -7.29 9.87
N LEU A 306 -12.53 -7.39 10.29
CA LEU A 306 -12.10 -8.09 11.51
C LEU A 306 -11.23 -7.18 12.39
N PRO A 307 -11.33 -7.32 13.74
CA PRO A 307 -12.20 -8.24 14.44
C PRO A 307 -13.66 -7.78 14.46
N VAL A 308 -14.60 -8.71 14.33
CA VAL A 308 -16.03 -8.46 14.49
C VAL A 308 -16.52 -9.02 15.82
N PRO A 309 -17.25 -8.25 16.65
CA PRO A 309 -17.85 -8.76 17.88
C PRO A 309 -18.95 -9.77 17.56
N LEU A 310 -18.97 -10.88 18.30
CA LEU A 310 -20.04 -11.87 18.22
C LEU A 310 -21.01 -11.66 19.38
N GLU A 311 -22.29 -11.63 19.05
CA GLU A 311 -23.39 -11.57 20.02
C GLU A 311 -24.22 -12.85 19.95
N THR A 312 -24.81 -13.24 21.06
CA THR A 312 -25.68 -14.43 21.13
C THR A 312 -26.84 -14.27 20.15
N ASP A 313 -27.09 -15.29 19.36
CA ASP A 313 -28.19 -15.37 18.37
C ASP A 313 -28.12 -14.31 17.24
N THR A 314 -27.02 -13.59 17.13
CA THR A 314 -26.81 -12.61 16.05
C THR A 314 -25.63 -13.05 15.18
N PRO A 315 -25.85 -13.46 13.90
CA PRO A 315 -24.77 -13.88 13.04
C PRO A 315 -23.92 -12.69 12.62
N ALA A 316 -22.60 -12.85 12.70
CA ALA A 316 -21.64 -11.93 12.08
C ALA A 316 -21.25 -12.47 10.70
N GLN A 317 -21.23 -11.60 9.70
CA GLN A 317 -20.88 -11.94 8.33
C GLN A 317 -19.59 -11.24 7.92
N VAL A 318 -18.69 -11.98 7.27
CA VAL A 318 -17.47 -11.46 6.66
C VAL A 318 -17.33 -12.01 5.24
N SER A 319 -16.71 -11.23 4.36
CA SER A 319 -16.53 -11.61 2.96
C SER A 319 -15.07 -11.81 2.62
N LEU A 320 -14.76 -12.86 1.88
CA LEU A 320 -13.43 -13.19 1.41
C LEU A 320 -13.45 -13.39 -0.10
N VAL A 321 -12.57 -12.71 -0.81
CA VAL A 321 -12.41 -12.87 -2.26
C VAL A 321 -11.38 -13.96 -2.55
N ILE A 322 -11.74 -14.89 -3.44
CA ILE A 322 -10.87 -15.97 -3.92
C ILE A 322 -10.95 -15.99 -5.45
N SER A 323 -9.84 -15.68 -6.11
CA SER A 323 -9.76 -15.66 -7.58
C SER A 323 -9.46 -17.03 -8.20
N ASP A 324 -9.00 -18.01 -7.42
CA ASP A 324 -8.75 -19.35 -7.92
C ASP A 324 -10.06 -20.06 -8.31
N ASP A 325 -10.10 -20.60 -9.53
CA ASP A 325 -11.12 -21.59 -9.92
C ASP A 325 -10.75 -22.96 -9.32
N LEU A 326 -11.27 -23.22 -8.11
CA LEU A 326 -10.97 -24.45 -7.37
C LEU A 326 -11.55 -25.69 -8.06
N HIS A 327 -12.69 -25.54 -8.73
CA HIS A 327 -13.34 -26.65 -9.44
C HIS A 327 -12.52 -27.07 -10.66
N ALA A 328 -12.17 -26.14 -11.53
CA ALA A 328 -11.32 -26.42 -12.69
C ALA A 328 -9.94 -26.96 -12.27
N ALA A 329 -9.34 -26.37 -11.25
CA ALA A 329 -8.06 -26.83 -10.72
C ALA A 329 -8.13 -28.26 -10.12
N HIS A 330 -9.28 -28.63 -9.55
CA HIS A 330 -9.49 -29.98 -9.04
C HIS A 330 -9.65 -31.01 -10.16
N GLU A 331 -10.39 -30.69 -11.21
CA GLU A 331 -10.53 -31.55 -12.40
C GLU A 331 -9.17 -31.83 -13.06
N GLU A 332 -8.26 -30.87 -13.01
CA GLU A 332 -6.89 -31.02 -13.48
C GLU A 332 -5.94 -31.72 -12.48
N GLY A 333 -6.45 -32.14 -11.31
CA GLY A 333 -5.66 -32.81 -10.27
C GLY A 333 -4.68 -31.90 -9.54
N ARG A 334 -4.86 -30.57 -9.59
CA ARG A 334 -3.96 -29.58 -8.98
C ARG A 334 -4.33 -29.19 -7.54
N VAL A 335 -5.56 -29.48 -7.10
CA VAL A 335 -6.01 -29.20 -5.72
C VAL A 335 -5.78 -30.42 -4.84
N HIS A 336 -4.92 -30.29 -3.85
CA HIS A 336 -4.67 -31.31 -2.86
C HIS A 336 -5.63 -31.20 -1.66
N GLU A 337 -5.77 -29.99 -1.13
CA GLU A 337 -6.57 -29.73 0.06
C GLU A 337 -7.03 -28.28 0.10
N VAL A 338 -8.26 -28.05 0.53
CA VAL A 338 -8.80 -26.70 0.81
C VAL A 338 -9.18 -26.64 2.29
N LEU A 339 -8.60 -25.68 3.00
CA LEU A 339 -8.83 -25.48 4.44
C LEU A 339 -9.43 -24.09 4.70
N LEU A 340 -10.53 -24.06 5.45
CA LEU A 340 -11.05 -22.83 6.03
C LEU A 340 -10.60 -22.75 7.50
N ARG A 341 -10.02 -21.62 7.90
CA ARG A 341 -9.53 -21.40 9.26
C ARG A 341 -10.18 -20.16 9.86
N ILE A 342 -10.87 -20.31 10.98
CA ILE A 342 -11.56 -19.23 11.68
C ILE A 342 -11.03 -19.15 13.10
N GLY A 343 -10.54 -17.98 13.51
CA GLY A 343 -10.08 -17.71 14.86
C GLY A 343 -11.13 -16.97 15.67
N LEU A 344 -11.55 -17.51 16.82
CA LEU A 344 -12.40 -16.85 17.79
C LEU A 344 -11.61 -16.51 19.05
N ALA A 345 -11.54 -15.22 19.38
CA ALA A 345 -10.96 -14.76 20.64
C ALA A 345 -11.99 -14.83 21.78
N GLN A 346 -11.51 -15.01 23.00
CA GLN A 346 -12.34 -15.06 24.22
C GLN A 346 -13.43 -16.16 24.20
N ASN A 347 -13.17 -17.24 23.48
CA ASN A 347 -14.06 -18.38 23.33
C ASN A 347 -13.53 -19.56 24.13
N THR A 348 -14.45 -20.38 24.69
CA THR A 348 -14.18 -21.57 25.49
C THR A 348 -14.76 -22.82 24.84
N GLU A 349 -14.42 -24.00 25.39
CA GLU A 349 -15.00 -25.28 24.94
C GLU A 349 -16.49 -25.41 25.25
N LEU A 350 -17.01 -24.55 26.12
CA LEU A 350 -18.41 -24.57 26.58
C LEU A 350 -19.32 -23.69 25.73
N ASP A 351 -18.74 -22.91 24.84
CA ASP A 351 -19.49 -22.01 23.94
C ASP A 351 -19.98 -22.81 22.74
N ASP A 352 -21.28 -22.75 22.48
CA ASP A 352 -21.89 -23.28 21.26
C ASP A 352 -21.71 -22.26 20.13
N VAL A 353 -21.01 -22.68 19.11
CA VAL A 353 -20.74 -21.84 17.91
C VAL A 353 -21.21 -22.56 16.65
N LEU A 354 -21.79 -21.81 15.72
CA LEU A 354 -22.21 -22.30 14.42
C LEU A 354 -21.50 -21.52 13.32
N PHE A 355 -20.97 -22.24 12.35
CA PHE A 355 -20.31 -21.64 11.20
C PHE A 355 -21.05 -21.97 9.92
N ARG A 356 -21.13 -20.99 9.02
CA ARG A 356 -21.65 -21.18 7.68
C ARG A 356 -20.65 -20.64 6.68
N LEU A 357 -20.49 -21.33 5.57
CA LEU A 357 -19.80 -20.86 4.38
C LEU A 357 -20.81 -20.72 3.26
N ASN A 358 -21.06 -19.50 2.85
CA ASN A 358 -22.21 -19.17 2.00
C ASN A 358 -23.52 -19.71 2.63
N GLU A 359 -24.27 -20.53 1.92
CA GLU A 359 -25.53 -21.10 2.41
C GLU A 359 -25.35 -22.41 3.20
N CYS A 360 -24.11 -22.96 3.27
CA CYS A 360 -23.82 -24.27 3.83
C CYS A 360 -23.36 -24.16 5.28
N GLU A 361 -23.99 -24.94 6.18
CA GLU A 361 -23.52 -25.12 7.55
C GLU A 361 -22.27 -26.00 7.58
N LEU A 362 -21.26 -25.59 8.34
CA LEU A 362 -20.01 -26.34 8.51
C LEU A 362 -20.09 -27.23 9.75
N PRO A 363 -20.00 -28.56 9.63
CA PRO A 363 -20.16 -29.48 10.74
C PRO A 363 -18.98 -29.42 11.71
N LEU A 364 -19.27 -29.16 12.96
CA LEU A 364 -18.26 -29.04 14.03
C LEU A 364 -17.61 -30.38 14.42
N ASP A 365 -18.25 -31.50 14.15
CA ASP A 365 -17.73 -32.84 14.45
C ASP A 365 -16.54 -33.22 13.55
N THR A 366 -16.44 -32.64 12.36
CA THR A 366 -15.32 -32.81 11.44
C THR A 366 -14.26 -31.72 11.57
N CYS A 367 -14.49 -30.75 12.42
CA CYS A 367 -13.63 -29.61 12.62
C CYS A 367 -12.43 -29.96 13.53
N ARG A 368 -11.23 -29.60 13.13
CA ARG A 368 -10.07 -29.61 14.00
C ARG A 368 -10.02 -28.33 14.82
N ARG A 369 -10.13 -28.43 16.16
CA ARG A 369 -9.99 -27.31 17.07
C ARG A 369 -8.55 -27.19 17.55
N ILE A 370 -7.98 -26.00 17.48
CA ILE A 370 -6.62 -25.70 17.93
C ILE A 370 -6.70 -24.60 18.97
N ASN A 371 -6.39 -24.93 20.24
CA ASN A 371 -6.27 -23.95 21.30
C ASN A 371 -4.90 -23.29 21.24
N GLN A 372 -4.86 -21.97 21.08
CA GLN A 372 -3.64 -21.20 21.01
C GLN A 372 -3.47 -20.29 22.24
N MET A 373 -3.28 -20.91 23.40
CA MET A 373 -3.11 -20.17 24.67
C MET A 373 -1.77 -19.44 24.80
N TYR A 374 -0.73 -19.88 24.09
CA TYR A 374 0.61 -19.32 24.20
C TYR A 374 1.29 -19.24 22.83
N ARG A 375 1.77 -18.05 22.48
CA ARG A 375 2.75 -17.91 21.40
C ARG A 375 4.15 -18.00 22.02
N MET A 376 4.91 -19.02 21.64
CA MET A 376 6.29 -19.23 22.11
C MET A 376 7.33 -18.25 21.54
N GLN A 377 6.90 -17.26 20.81
CA GLN A 377 7.79 -16.24 20.21
C GLN A 377 7.91 -15.01 21.10
N ALA A 378 9.11 -14.46 21.21
CA ALA A 378 9.36 -13.20 21.95
C ALA A 378 8.99 -11.97 21.10
N PRO A 379 8.41 -10.88 21.72
CA PRO A 379 7.99 -10.81 23.11
C PRO A 379 6.83 -11.74 23.39
N ARG A 380 6.79 -12.29 24.58
CA ARG A 380 5.74 -13.20 25.03
C ARG A 380 4.47 -12.40 25.28
N HIS A 381 3.59 -12.32 24.34
CA HIS A 381 2.24 -11.80 24.56
C HIS A 381 1.35 -12.96 25.00
N ARG A 382 0.66 -12.76 26.12
CA ARG A 382 -0.50 -13.58 26.46
C ARG A 382 -1.62 -13.10 25.53
N GLY A 383 -1.81 -13.78 24.41
CA GLY A 383 -3.08 -13.73 23.71
C GLY A 383 -4.14 -14.24 24.68
N GLY A 384 -5.31 -13.63 24.73
CA GLY A 384 -6.46 -14.24 25.40
C GLY A 384 -6.76 -15.62 24.82
N PRO A 385 -7.63 -16.43 25.44
CA PRO A 385 -8.00 -17.73 24.92
C PRO A 385 -8.53 -17.55 23.49
N THR A 386 -7.85 -18.15 22.54
CA THR A 386 -8.21 -18.11 21.13
C THR A 386 -8.28 -19.53 20.62
N TYR A 387 -9.43 -19.91 20.09
CA TYR A 387 -9.61 -21.17 19.39
C TYR A 387 -9.59 -20.95 17.89
N TRP A 388 -8.80 -21.74 17.19
CA TRP A 388 -8.85 -21.86 15.74
C TRP A 388 -9.69 -23.08 15.36
N TYR A 389 -10.71 -22.83 14.56
CA TYR A 389 -11.55 -23.84 13.94
C TYR A 389 -11.05 -24.06 12.53
N VAL A 390 -10.64 -25.28 12.23
CA VAL A 390 -10.05 -25.63 10.93
C VAL A 390 -10.95 -26.67 10.27
N PHE A 391 -11.61 -26.27 9.20
CA PHE A 391 -12.47 -27.11 8.39
C PHE A 391 -11.73 -27.56 7.14
N ARG A 392 -11.77 -28.83 6.83
CA ARG A 392 -11.37 -29.35 5.53
C ARG A 392 -12.60 -29.32 4.63
N LEU A 393 -12.55 -28.49 3.59
CA LEU A 393 -13.68 -28.28 2.69
C LEU A 393 -13.71 -29.31 1.57
N GLY A 394 -14.84 -29.98 1.37
CA GLY A 394 -15.12 -30.75 0.17
C GLY A 394 -15.46 -29.85 -1.02
N ALA A 395 -15.43 -30.41 -2.23
CA ALA A 395 -15.66 -29.65 -3.44
C ALA A 395 -17.09 -29.03 -3.51
N ASP A 396 -18.04 -29.61 -2.81
CA ASP A 396 -19.41 -29.14 -2.68
C ASP A 396 -19.54 -27.81 -1.89
N ALA A 397 -18.56 -27.54 -1.02
CA ALA A 397 -18.50 -26.31 -0.22
C ALA A 397 -17.59 -25.22 -0.84
N TRP A 398 -16.96 -25.46 -1.99
CA TRP A 398 -16.08 -24.47 -2.59
C TRP A 398 -16.88 -23.35 -3.27
N PRO A 399 -16.35 -22.11 -3.27
CA PRO A 399 -16.99 -21.03 -4.01
C PRO A 399 -17.04 -21.35 -5.50
N GLN A 400 -18.14 -20.94 -6.13
CA GLN A 400 -18.22 -20.93 -7.59
C GLN A 400 -17.70 -19.59 -8.09
N ARG A 401 -16.92 -19.64 -9.18
CA ARG A 401 -16.39 -18.44 -9.83
C ARG A 401 -17.49 -17.72 -10.64
#